data_65a83abade3aa9aa59a5c90b7dea31ec
#
_entry.id   65a83abade3aa9aa59a5c90b7dea31ec
#
_cell.length_a   1.000
_cell.length_b   1.000
_cell.length_c   1.000
_cell.angle_alpha   90.00
_cell.angle_beta   90.00
_cell.angle_gamma   90.00
#
_symmetry.space_group_name_H-M   'P 1'
#
loop_
_entity.id
_entity.type
_entity.pdbx_description
1 polymer ?
#
loop_
_entity_poly.entity_id
_entity_poly.type
_entity_poly.pdbx_seq_one_letter_code
_entity_poly.pdbx_strand_id
1 'polypeptide(L)'
;MKIFLKGFCIGLLCLSLLGLLWFLVLQPGLTNGEAQALKKEYAQPLPGAESSGVLPAGKEQLEPESLVDLPALQTEYPDIKGWISIPGTCVDYPVLQSSADDPEYYLRRTYKGEWRTAGSIFFQWDCSAESQNTVVYGHNMND
;
A
#
# COMPACT_ATOMS: atom_id res chain seq x y z
N MET A 1 -32.94 -18.30 -33.29
CA MET A 1 -31.47 -18.26 -33.34
C MET A 1 -30.88 -16.85 -33.20
N LYS A 2 -31.31 -15.83 -33.96
CA LYS A 2 -30.77 -14.45 -33.91
C LYS A 2 -30.98 -13.74 -32.54
N ILE A 3 -32.09 -13.99 -31.83
CA ILE A 3 -32.42 -13.39 -30.54
C ILE A 3 -31.53 -13.97 -29.43
N PHE A 4 -31.31 -15.28 -29.47
CA PHE A 4 -30.45 -15.98 -28.51
C PHE A 4 -28.98 -15.51 -28.61
N LEU A 5 -28.50 -15.34 -29.83
CA LEU A 5 -27.14 -14.83 -30.08
C LEU A 5 -26.96 -13.38 -29.59
N LYS A 6 -27.97 -12.52 -29.77
CA LYS A 6 -27.95 -11.14 -29.25
C LYS A 6 -27.91 -11.11 -27.71
N GLY A 7 -28.73 -11.93 -27.05
CA GLY A 7 -28.72 -12.04 -25.59
C GLY A 7 -27.39 -12.54 -25.04
N PHE A 8 -26.79 -13.52 -25.70
CA PHE A 8 -25.48 -14.05 -25.35
C PHE A 8 -24.33 -12.99 -25.48
N CYS A 9 -24.35 -12.23 -26.60
CA CYS A 9 -23.36 -11.14 -26.79
C CYS A 9 -23.53 -10.02 -25.78
N ILE A 10 -24.75 -9.64 -25.40
CA ILE A 10 -25.01 -8.64 -24.37
C ILE A 10 -24.51 -9.14 -23.01
N GLY A 11 -24.74 -10.40 -22.66
CA GLY A 11 -24.25 -11.02 -21.42
C GLY A 11 -22.72 -11.02 -21.32
N LEU A 12 -22.01 -11.36 -22.40
CA LEU A 12 -20.54 -11.29 -22.46
C LEU A 12 -20.02 -9.86 -22.30
N LEU A 13 -20.70 -8.88 -22.92
CA LEU A 13 -20.33 -7.48 -22.84
C LEU A 13 -20.52 -6.95 -21.42
N CYS A 14 -21.60 -7.30 -20.73
CA CYS A 14 -21.83 -6.95 -19.33
C CYS A 14 -20.77 -7.56 -18.40
N LEU A 15 -20.40 -8.83 -18.58
CA LEU A 15 -19.36 -9.49 -17.82
C LEU A 15 -17.99 -8.84 -18.03
N SER A 16 -17.67 -8.46 -19.26
CA SER A 16 -16.45 -7.74 -19.61
C SER A 16 -16.38 -6.36 -18.94
N LEU A 17 -17.50 -5.61 -18.97
CA LEU A 17 -17.59 -4.30 -18.32
C LEU A 17 -17.49 -4.40 -16.80
N LEU A 18 -18.10 -5.41 -16.17
CA LEU A 18 -17.97 -5.67 -14.74
C LEU A 18 -16.54 -6.04 -14.36
N GLY A 19 -15.87 -6.86 -15.17
CA GLY A 19 -14.45 -7.20 -14.97
C GLY A 19 -13.54 -5.98 -15.11
N LEU A 20 -13.81 -5.11 -16.08
CA LEU A 20 -13.07 -3.87 -16.28
C LEU A 20 -13.27 -2.90 -15.10
N LEU A 21 -14.52 -2.75 -14.64
CA LEU A 21 -14.86 -1.92 -13.49
C LEU A 21 -14.16 -2.43 -12.21
N TRP A 22 -14.16 -3.74 -11.97
CA TRP A 22 -13.42 -4.37 -10.88
C TRP A 22 -11.92 -4.02 -10.94
N PHE A 23 -11.33 -4.18 -12.12
CA PHE A 23 -9.90 -3.98 -12.32
C PHE A 23 -9.47 -2.51 -12.16
N LEU A 24 -10.25 -1.55 -12.70
CA LEU A 24 -9.88 -0.13 -12.73
C LEU A 24 -10.27 0.62 -11.45
N VAL A 25 -11.33 0.22 -10.75
CA VAL A 25 -11.88 1.00 -9.63
C VAL A 25 -11.59 0.36 -8.28
N LEU A 26 -11.73 -0.96 -8.15
CA LEU A 26 -11.59 -1.63 -6.85
C LEU A 26 -10.14 -1.95 -6.48
N GLN A 27 -9.27 -2.24 -7.45
CA GLN A 27 -7.88 -2.59 -7.18
C GLN A 27 -7.05 -1.47 -6.50
N PRO A 28 -7.09 -0.21 -6.97
CA PRO A 28 -6.32 0.87 -6.34
C PRO A 28 -6.76 1.16 -4.90
N GLY A 29 -8.06 1.22 -4.64
CA GLY A 29 -8.60 1.53 -3.31
C GLY A 29 -8.23 0.50 -2.23
N LEU A 30 -8.04 -0.76 -2.59
CA LEU A 30 -7.67 -1.83 -1.66
C LEU A 30 -6.23 -1.66 -1.13
N THR A 31 -5.32 -1.11 -1.93
CA THR A 31 -3.91 -0.95 -1.55
C THR A 31 -3.74 0.08 -0.43
N ASN A 32 -4.37 1.23 -0.57
CA ASN A 32 -4.33 2.29 0.44
C ASN A 32 -5.01 1.85 1.74
N GLY A 33 -6.17 1.18 1.63
CA GLY A 33 -6.91 0.68 2.79
C GLY A 33 -6.12 -0.34 3.63
N GLU A 34 -5.38 -1.24 2.99
CA GLU A 34 -4.57 -2.24 3.69
C GLU A 34 -3.35 -1.62 4.39
N ALA A 35 -2.65 -0.68 3.75
CA ALA A 35 -1.53 0.02 4.36
C ALA A 35 -1.98 0.83 5.59
N GLN A 36 -3.11 1.52 5.51
CA GLN A 36 -3.68 2.28 6.62
C GLN A 36 -4.17 1.36 7.76
N ALA A 37 -4.77 0.22 7.45
CA ALA A 37 -5.16 -0.78 8.44
C ALA A 37 -3.93 -1.32 9.18
N LEU A 38 -2.88 -1.67 8.44
CA LEU A 38 -1.61 -2.14 9.00
C LEU A 38 -0.96 -1.07 9.88
N LYS A 39 -0.90 0.19 9.43
CA LYS A 39 -0.37 1.31 10.22
C LYS A 39 -1.14 1.48 11.53
N LYS A 40 -2.48 1.42 11.48
CA LYS A 40 -3.33 1.56 12.66
C LYS A 40 -3.12 0.43 13.67
N GLU A 41 -2.92 -0.80 13.20
CA GLU A 41 -2.69 -1.97 14.05
C GLU A 41 -1.35 -1.88 14.80
N TYR A 42 -0.31 -1.38 14.14
CA TYR A 42 1.04 -1.24 14.70
C TYR A 42 1.41 0.21 15.05
N ALA A 43 0.42 1.09 15.24
CA ALA A 43 0.66 2.48 15.61
C ALA A 43 1.15 2.60 17.05
N GLN A 44 2.29 3.25 17.26
CA GLN A 44 2.76 3.66 18.57
C GLN A 44 2.50 5.14 18.79
N PRO A 45 2.05 5.56 20.01
CA PRO A 45 2.01 6.96 20.36
C PRO A 45 3.42 7.55 20.34
N LEU A 46 3.58 8.74 19.75
CA LEU A 46 4.86 9.47 19.81
C LEU A 46 5.28 9.65 21.27
N PRO A 47 6.51 9.26 21.67
CA PRO A 47 7.04 9.55 22.99
C PRO A 47 7.13 11.08 23.18
N GLY A 48 6.28 11.64 24.03
CA GLY A 48 6.20 13.07 24.30
C GLY A 48 4.92 13.78 23.83
N ALA A 49 3.95 13.09 23.21
CA ALA A 49 2.62 13.62 22.91
C ALA A 49 1.70 13.59 24.13
N GLU A 50 2.21 13.94 25.33
CA GLU A 50 1.34 14.27 26.45
C GLU A 50 0.67 15.60 26.16
N SER A 51 -0.64 15.51 25.94
CA SER A 51 -1.67 16.53 26.11
C SER A 51 -1.14 17.94 26.44
N SER A 52 -0.72 18.70 25.43
CA SER A 52 -0.66 20.15 25.56
C SER A 52 -1.92 20.72 24.97
N GLY A 53 -2.90 20.94 25.83
CA GLY A 53 -4.18 21.54 25.50
C GLY A 53 -4.02 22.95 24.92
N VAL A 54 -5.05 23.31 24.14
CA VAL A 54 -5.35 24.62 23.55
C VAL A 54 -4.71 24.85 22.18
N LEU A 55 -5.42 24.45 21.14
CA LEU A 55 -5.22 24.95 19.79
C LEU A 55 -6.32 25.95 19.41
N PRO A 56 -5.98 27.09 18.76
CA PRO A 56 -6.97 27.97 18.17
C PRO A 56 -7.65 27.31 16.98
N ALA A 57 -8.96 27.45 16.92
CA ALA A 57 -9.82 26.95 15.85
C ALA A 57 -9.35 27.47 14.48
N GLY A 58 -9.13 26.54 13.53
CA GLY A 58 -9.00 26.90 12.11
C GLY A 58 -7.85 26.32 11.31
N LYS A 59 -7.28 25.17 11.69
CA LYS A 59 -6.40 24.40 10.79
C LYS A 59 -6.81 22.93 10.84
N GLU A 60 -6.94 22.38 9.64
CA GLU A 60 -7.10 20.95 9.36
C GLU A 60 -6.26 20.13 10.32
N GLN A 61 -6.93 19.28 11.11
CA GLN A 61 -6.27 18.39 12.07
C GLN A 61 -5.36 17.44 11.29
N LEU A 62 -4.07 17.80 11.21
CA LEU A 62 -3.03 16.81 10.97
C LEU A 62 -3.08 15.87 12.18
N GLU A 63 -3.63 14.67 11.99
CA GLU A 63 -3.55 13.61 12.98
C GLU A 63 -2.09 13.50 13.42
N PRO A 64 -1.82 13.38 14.73
CA PRO A 64 -0.44 13.24 15.20
C PRO A 64 0.18 12.06 14.49
N GLU A 65 1.31 12.30 13.80
CA GLU A 65 2.02 11.31 13.01
C GLU A 65 2.41 10.15 13.93
N SER A 66 1.60 9.09 13.93
CA SER A 66 1.88 7.89 14.73
C SER A 66 3.04 7.16 14.09
N LEU A 67 4.08 6.88 14.89
CA LEU A 67 5.17 6.01 14.46
C LEU A 67 4.67 4.57 14.37
N VAL A 68 5.14 3.84 13.36
CA VAL A 68 4.87 2.42 13.23
C VAL A 68 5.86 1.64 14.08
N ASP A 69 5.38 0.69 14.89
CA ASP A 69 6.22 -0.28 15.61
C ASP A 69 6.82 -1.29 14.63
N LEU A 70 7.93 -0.91 13.99
CA LEU A 70 8.60 -1.78 13.03
C LEU A 70 9.06 -3.11 13.64
N PRO A 71 9.62 -3.18 14.86
CA PRO A 71 10.00 -4.45 15.50
C PRO A 71 8.81 -5.40 15.67
N ALA A 72 7.66 -4.89 16.16
CA ALA A 72 6.45 -5.71 16.30
C ALA A 72 5.92 -6.17 14.93
N LEU A 73 5.87 -5.27 13.96
CA LEU A 73 5.43 -5.54 12.58
C LEU A 73 6.31 -6.58 11.89
N GLN A 74 7.63 -6.52 12.07
CA GLN A 74 8.59 -7.46 11.51
C GLN A 74 8.53 -8.86 12.12
N THR A 75 7.94 -9.00 13.31
CA THR A 75 7.71 -10.31 13.92
C THR A 75 6.67 -11.10 13.11
N GLU A 76 5.66 -10.44 12.57
CA GLU A 76 4.62 -11.08 11.76
C GLU A 76 4.96 -11.04 10.26
N TYR A 77 5.53 -9.93 9.79
CA TYR A 77 5.89 -9.70 8.38
C TYR A 77 7.40 -9.40 8.25
N PRO A 78 8.25 -10.42 8.29
CA PRO A 78 9.70 -10.24 8.37
C PRO A 78 10.33 -9.55 7.16
N ASP A 79 9.64 -9.53 6.02
CA ASP A 79 10.11 -8.86 4.82
C ASP A 79 9.83 -7.35 4.80
N ILE A 80 9.02 -6.83 5.73
CA ILE A 80 8.86 -5.38 5.93
C ILE A 80 10.09 -4.86 6.65
N LYS A 81 10.89 -4.01 5.99
CA LYS A 81 12.14 -3.46 6.52
C LYS A 81 12.07 -1.98 6.84
N GLY A 82 10.98 -1.30 6.45
CA GLY A 82 10.80 0.10 6.70
C GLY A 82 9.37 0.55 6.46
N TRP A 83 9.16 1.85 6.70
CA TRP A 83 7.92 2.54 6.38
C TRP A 83 8.24 3.87 5.71
N ILE A 84 7.61 4.17 4.58
CA ILE A 84 7.75 5.43 3.88
C ILE A 84 6.47 6.24 4.03
N SER A 85 6.61 7.48 4.53
CA SER A 85 5.51 8.44 4.60
C SER A 85 5.99 9.77 4.04
N ILE A 86 5.21 10.37 3.13
CA ILE A 86 5.53 11.67 2.54
C ILE A 86 4.38 12.62 2.88
N PRO A 87 4.57 13.57 3.82
CA PRO A 87 3.53 14.49 4.25
C PRO A 87 2.92 15.27 3.08
N GLY A 88 1.59 15.40 3.07
CA GLY A 88 0.86 16.09 2.01
C GLY A 88 0.65 15.28 0.72
N THR A 89 0.98 13.98 0.75
CA THR A 89 0.72 13.04 -0.36
C THR A 89 -0.01 11.80 0.14
N CYS A 90 -0.45 10.94 -0.79
CA CYS A 90 -1.00 9.61 -0.46
C CYS A 90 0.07 8.55 -0.13
N VAL A 91 1.36 8.90 -0.13
CA VAL A 91 2.45 7.96 0.12
C VAL A 91 2.61 7.71 1.61
N ASP A 92 2.12 6.56 2.06
CA ASP A 92 2.18 6.10 3.46
C ASP A 92 2.08 4.56 3.49
N TYR A 93 3.23 3.90 3.20
CA TYR A 93 3.29 2.46 2.90
C TYR A 93 4.45 1.75 3.58
N PRO A 94 4.29 0.43 3.89
CA PRO A 94 5.41 -0.42 4.25
C PRO A 94 6.39 -0.56 3.08
N VAL A 95 7.69 -0.61 3.40
CA VAL A 95 8.76 -0.88 2.44
C VAL A 95 9.32 -2.27 2.70
N LEU A 96 9.26 -3.13 1.70
CA LEU A 96 9.65 -4.53 1.77
C LEU A 96 11.06 -4.75 1.24
N GLN A 97 11.61 -5.94 1.49
CA GLN A 97 12.89 -6.38 0.96
C GLN A 97 12.72 -7.73 0.26
N SER A 98 13.04 -7.79 -1.03
CA SER A 98 13.16 -9.05 -1.76
C SER A 98 14.55 -9.64 -1.62
N SER A 99 14.67 -10.93 -2.00
CA SER A 99 15.95 -11.63 -2.01
C SER A 99 16.72 -11.41 -3.33
N ALA A 100 18.02 -11.77 -3.32
CA ALA A 100 18.84 -11.78 -4.54
C ALA A 100 18.33 -12.80 -5.59
N ASP A 101 17.66 -13.88 -5.15
CA ASP A 101 17.14 -14.92 -6.04
C ASP A 101 15.89 -14.47 -6.80
N ASP A 102 15.07 -13.55 -6.22
CA ASP A 102 13.91 -12.93 -6.87
C ASP A 102 13.86 -11.45 -6.51
N PRO A 103 14.69 -10.61 -7.16
CA PRO A 103 14.79 -9.18 -6.86
C PRO A 103 13.48 -8.40 -7.05
N GLU A 104 12.60 -8.88 -7.92
CA GLU A 104 11.34 -8.24 -8.29
C GLU A 104 10.11 -8.91 -7.65
N TYR A 105 10.32 -9.76 -6.62
CA TYR A 105 9.25 -10.51 -5.98
C TYR A 105 8.03 -9.64 -5.64
N TYR A 106 8.25 -8.44 -5.09
CA TYR A 106 7.19 -7.52 -4.66
C TYR A 106 6.66 -6.61 -5.76
N LEU A 107 7.19 -6.69 -6.98
CA LEU A 107 6.69 -5.90 -8.12
C LEU A 107 5.22 -6.18 -8.42
N ARG A 108 4.75 -7.39 -8.16
CA ARG A 108 3.36 -7.83 -8.39
C ARG A 108 2.78 -8.58 -7.19
N ARG A 109 3.26 -8.30 -5.98
CA ARG A 109 2.77 -8.95 -4.76
C ARG A 109 2.54 -7.96 -3.63
N THR A 110 1.58 -8.30 -2.77
CA THR A 110 1.34 -7.60 -1.50
C THR A 110 2.40 -7.96 -0.48
N TYR A 111 2.42 -7.28 0.67
CA TYR A 111 3.27 -7.66 1.80
C TYR A 111 2.96 -9.06 2.38
N LYS A 112 1.80 -9.63 2.05
CA LYS A 112 1.42 -11.02 2.36
C LYS A 112 1.86 -12.04 1.32
N GLY A 113 2.50 -11.61 0.24
CA GLY A 113 2.91 -12.47 -0.87
C GLY A 113 1.79 -12.77 -1.89
N GLU A 114 0.60 -12.20 -1.73
CA GLU A 114 -0.53 -12.38 -2.64
C GLU A 114 -0.32 -11.57 -3.92
N TRP A 115 -0.78 -12.11 -5.05
CA TRP A 115 -0.66 -11.42 -6.32
C TRP A 115 -1.50 -10.14 -6.37
N ARG A 116 -0.90 -9.04 -6.82
CA ARG A 116 -1.55 -7.74 -6.99
C ARG A 116 -0.88 -6.94 -8.11
N THR A 117 -1.67 -6.34 -8.99
CA THR A 117 -1.16 -5.53 -10.11
C THR A 117 -0.31 -4.34 -9.65
N ALA A 118 -0.74 -3.65 -8.59
CA ALA A 118 -0.01 -2.51 -8.01
C ALA A 118 1.28 -2.92 -7.29
N GLY A 119 1.43 -4.20 -6.91
CA GLY A 119 2.56 -4.66 -6.11
C GLY A 119 2.65 -3.99 -4.75
N SER A 120 3.86 -3.88 -4.26
CA SER A 120 4.23 -3.17 -3.02
C SER A 120 5.42 -2.25 -3.27
N ILE A 121 5.70 -1.38 -2.31
CA ILE A 121 6.94 -0.59 -2.28
C ILE A 121 8.05 -1.47 -1.72
N PHE A 122 9.21 -1.53 -2.37
CA PHE A 122 10.31 -2.39 -1.92
C PHE A 122 11.68 -1.82 -2.25
N PHE A 123 12.68 -2.21 -1.44
CA PHE A 123 14.08 -1.85 -1.67
C PHE A 123 14.68 -2.66 -2.83
N GLN A 124 15.62 -2.07 -3.55
CA GLN A 124 16.52 -2.83 -4.40
C GLN A 124 17.20 -3.93 -3.55
N TRP A 125 17.33 -5.14 -4.09
CA TRP A 125 17.72 -6.32 -3.32
C TRP A 125 19.08 -6.21 -2.60
N ASP A 126 20.00 -5.39 -3.10
CA ASP A 126 21.35 -5.16 -2.57
C ASP A 126 21.51 -3.89 -1.72
N CYS A 127 20.40 -3.22 -1.38
CA CYS A 127 20.42 -2.06 -0.49
C CYS A 127 19.39 -2.19 0.63
N SER A 128 19.53 -1.37 1.67
CA SER A 128 18.64 -1.26 2.82
C SER A 128 18.41 0.20 3.21
N ALA A 129 17.64 0.44 4.27
CA ALA A 129 17.42 1.78 4.80
C ALA A 129 18.71 2.42 5.33
N GLU A 130 19.71 1.62 5.76
CA GLU A 130 20.99 2.08 6.29
C GLU A 130 22.06 2.28 5.21
N SER A 131 21.78 1.94 3.96
CA SER A 131 22.74 2.10 2.86
C SER A 131 23.00 3.58 2.59
N GLN A 132 24.22 3.93 2.19
CA GLN A 132 24.55 5.30 1.78
C GLN A 132 23.69 5.81 0.61
N ASN A 133 23.29 4.89 -0.27
CA ASN A 133 22.36 5.14 -1.36
C ASN A 133 21.29 4.06 -1.33
N THR A 134 20.05 4.47 -1.10
CA THR A 134 18.90 3.57 -1.00
C THR A 134 18.02 3.75 -2.21
N VAL A 135 17.78 2.66 -2.94
CA VAL A 135 16.87 2.64 -4.10
C VAL A 135 15.58 1.93 -3.69
N VAL A 136 14.46 2.61 -3.93
CA VAL A 136 13.12 2.11 -3.62
C VAL A 136 12.31 2.03 -4.91
N TYR A 137 11.67 0.90 -5.14
CA TYR A 137 10.79 0.67 -6.29
C TYR A 137 9.33 0.69 -5.89
N GLY A 138 8.49 1.11 -6.81
CA GLY A 138 7.04 1.04 -6.69
C GLY A 138 6.37 1.39 -8.01
N HIS A 139 5.14 0.91 -8.21
CA HIS A 139 4.35 1.31 -9.37
C HIS A 139 3.76 2.71 -9.16
N ASN A 140 3.81 3.53 -10.21
CA ASN A 140 3.02 4.75 -10.28
C ASN A 140 1.59 4.36 -10.67
N MET A 141 0.70 4.31 -9.67
CA MET A 141 -0.73 4.09 -9.89
C MET A 141 -1.40 5.46 -10.00
N ASN A 142 -2.22 5.64 -11.03
CA ASN A 142 -3.08 6.83 -11.14
C ASN A 142 -4.20 6.67 -10.11
N ASP A 143 -4.13 7.44 -9.03
CA ASP A 143 -5.19 7.58 -8.04
C ASP A 143 -6.20 8.65 -8.47
#